data_45c2b06a8c7a6d1090e4f0dad020d6e5
#
_entry.id   45c2b06a8c7a6d1090e4f0dad020d6e5
#
_cell.length_a   1.000
_cell.length_b   1.000
_cell.length_c   1.000
_cell.angle_alpha   90.00
_cell.angle_beta   90.00
_cell.angle_gamma   90.00
#
_symmetry.space_group_name_H-M   'P 1'
#
loop_
_entity.id
_entity.type
_entity.pdbx_description
1 polymer ?
#
loop_
_entity_poly.entity_id
_entity_poly.type
_entity_poly.pdbx_seq_one_letter_code
_entity_poly.pdbx_strand_id
1 'polypeptide(L)'
;QLTAILRGVDTWPDDYELVAAAFGDSPYATYTKVIHAPEREGEPVSVILSGMREVNQVEICAVNRLRKRIVTFYQTDFTLQEDTLFVDAGTLDVSISNGVQQQVFNTDCIGCHGASTFAAANLFLTEGKSEAALVGVPSTRSEAGKLLVAPGSPDESFLMDVLTHPEAVRHDHVDILSAKPDKLTLLEDWIESIKTNL
;
A
#
# COMPACT_ATOMS: atom_id res chain seq x y z
N GLN A 1 -1.75 -23.48 -6.85
CA GLN A 1 -0.41 -22.93 -6.97
C GLN A 1 -0.46 -21.57 -7.63
N LEU A 2 0.14 -20.58 -7.02
CA LEU A 2 0.20 -19.20 -7.50
C LEU A 2 1.65 -18.85 -7.81
N THR A 3 1.89 -18.31 -9.02
CA THR A 3 3.21 -17.92 -9.50
C THR A 3 3.19 -16.44 -9.88
N ALA A 4 4.26 -15.70 -9.57
CA ALA A 4 4.40 -14.29 -9.91
C ALA A 4 5.87 -13.88 -9.97
N ILE A 5 6.17 -12.81 -10.71
CA ILE A 5 7.42 -12.07 -10.63
C ILE A 5 7.14 -10.83 -9.77
N LEU A 6 7.81 -10.71 -8.62
CA LEU A 6 7.53 -9.68 -7.64
C LEU A 6 8.70 -8.71 -7.48
N ARG A 7 8.38 -7.42 -7.39
CA ARG A 7 9.34 -6.34 -7.10
C ARG A 7 8.94 -5.64 -5.81
N GLY A 8 9.92 -5.29 -4.98
CA GLY A 8 9.68 -4.54 -3.75
C GLY A 8 9.16 -5.37 -2.57
N VAL A 9 9.37 -6.69 -2.57
CA VAL A 9 8.99 -7.60 -1.47
C VAL A 9 9.63 -7.19 -0.15
N ASP A 10 10.87 -6.74 -0.18
CA ASP A 10 11.72 -6.39 0.97
C ASP A 10 11.54 -4.94 1.46
N THR A 11 10.58 -4.21 0.90
CA THR A 11 10.31 -2.82 1.29
C THR A 11 9.41 -2.69 2.50
N TRP A 12 8.75 -3.76 2.92
CA TRP A 12 7.76 -3.75 3.99
C TRP A 12 8.39 -3.76 5.38
N PRO A 13 7.92 -2.91 6.32
CA PRO A 13 8.29 -2.99 7.73
C PRO A 13 7.80 -4.29 8.38
N ASP A 14 8.41 -4.65 9.53
CA ASP A 14 8.11 -5.88 10.26
C ASP A 14 6.68 -6.01 10.81
N ASP A 15 5.90 -4.94 10.78
CA ASP A 15 4.48 -4.95 11.17
C ASP A 15 3.56 -5.51 10.09
N TYR A 16 4.11 -5.75 8.90
CA TYR A 16 3.42 -6.32 7.75
C TYR A 16 4.09 -7.58 7.27
N GLU A 17 3.29 -8.43 6.65
CA GLU A 17 3.77 -9.58 5.89
C GLU A 17 3.19 -9.52 4.48
N LEU A 18 4.05 -9.70 3.47
CA LEU A 18 3.59 -9.96 2.11
C LEU A 18 3.29 -11.46 2.01
N VAL A 19 2.07 -11.78 1.62
CA VAL A 19 1.57 -13.16 1.64
C VAL A 19 0.81 -13.53 0.38
N ALA A 20 0.84 -14.82 0.04
CA ALA A 20 -0.26 -15.46 -0.66
C ALA A 20 -1.30 -15.83 0.40
N ALA A 21 -2.52 -15.38 0.23
CA ALA A 21 -3.58 -15.54 1.22
C ALA A 21 -4.89 -15.99 0.59
N ALA A 22 -5.72 -16.67 1.37
CA ALA A 22 -7.07 -17.01 0.99
C ALA A 22 -8.06 -16.41 1.98
N PHE A 23 -9.12 -15.82 1.44
CA PHE A 23 -10.16 -15.12 2.18
C PHE A 23 -11.53 -15.71 1.90
N GLY A 24 -12.38 -15.67 2.91
CA GLY A 24 -13.84 -15.75 2.80
C GLY A 24 -14.45 -14.34 2.84
N ASP A 25 -15.58 -14.20 3.52
CA ASP A 25 -16.30 -12.92 3.61
C ASP A 25 -15.64 -11.91 4.58
N SER A 26 -14.69 -12.36 5.37
CA SER A 26 -13.97 -11.54 6.34
C SER A 26 -12.73 -10.85 5.70
N PRO A 27 -12.35 -9.64 6.15
CA PRO A 27 -11.10 -9.00 5.75
C PRO A 27 -9.85 -9.66 6.37
N TYR A 28 -10.03 -10.63 7.25
CA TYR A 28 -8.96 -11.41 7.87
C TYR A 28 -8.71 -12.70 7.09
N ALA A 29 -7.46 -12.95 6.74
CA ALA A 29 -7.09 -14.13 5.97
C ALA A 29 -7.32 -15.42 6.77
N THR A 30 -8.00 -16.38 6.14
CA THR A 30 -8.18 -17.73 6.70
C THR A 30 -6.90 -18.55 6.56
N TYR A 31 -6.23 -18.40 5.42
CA TYR A 31 -4.95 -19.07 5.12
C TYR A 31 -3.94 -18.04 4.64
N THR A 32 -2.71 -18.14 5.12
CA THR A 32 -1.61 -17.30 4.67
C THR A 32 -0.35 -18.12 4.46
N LYS A 33 0.44 -17.73 3.49
CA LYS A 33 1.80 -18.20 3.30
C LYS A 33 2.69 -17.03 2.94
N VAL A 34 3.70 -16.78 3.78
CA VAL A 34 4.62 -15.65 3.60
C VAL A 34 5.37 -15.81 2.28
N ILE A 35 5.49 -14.72 1.57
CA ILE A 35 6.29 -14.61 0.35
C ILE A 35 7.60 -13.93 0.71
N HIS A 36 8.69 -14.62 0.46
CA HIS A 36 10.05 -14.08 0.62
C HIS A 36 10.57 -13.55 -0.71
N ALA A 37 11.42 -12.53 -0.64
CA ALA A 37 12.12 -12.05 -1.83
C ALA A 37 12.92 -13.20 -2.47
N PRO A 38 12.89 -13.34 -3.81
CA PRO A 38 13.71 -14.32 -4.50
C PRO A 38 15.19 -13.97 -4.35
N GLU A 39 16.08 -14.96 -4.53
CA GLU A 39 17.54 -14.74 -4.44
C GLU A 39 18.04 -13.75 -5.50
N ARG A 40 17.37 -13.70 -6.64
CA ARG A 40 17.66 -12.74 -7.71
C ARG A 40 16.41 -12.00 -8.10
N GLU A 41 16.54 -10.70 -8.25
CA GLU A 41 15.46 -9.87 -8.72
C GLU A 41 14.97 -10.34 -10.11
N GLY A 42 13.65 -10.43 -10.28
CA GLY A 42 13.02 -10.87 -11.51
C GLY A 42 12.83 -12.38 -11.64
N GLU A 43 13.31 -13.19 -10.69
CA GLU A 43 12.97 -14.61 -10.64
C GLU A 43 11.51 -14.80 -10.20
N PRO A 44 10.76 -15.73 -10.81
CA PRO A 44 9.42 -16.03 -10.39
C PRO A 44 9.41 -16.71 -9.01
N VAL A 45 8.49 -16.27 -8.16
CA VAL A 45 8.16 -16.95 -6.92
C VAL A 45 6.95 -17.86 -7.13
N SER A 46 6.93 -19.00 -6.46
CA SER A 46 5.82 -19.93 -6.53
C SER A 46 5.36 -20.27 -5.11
N VAL A 47 4.07 -20.14 -4.86
CA VAL A 47 3.45 -20.42 -3.56
C VAL A 47 2.30 -21.39 -3.73
N ILE A 48 2.26 -22.40 -2.88
CA ILE A 48 1.17 -23.38 -2.86
C ILE A 48 0.36 -23.16 -1.60
N LEU A 49 -0.93 -22.86 -1.77
CA LEU A 49 -1.93 -22.93 -0.72
C LEU A 49 -2.69 -24.25 -0.87
N SER A 50 -2.85 -24.99 0.21
CA SER A 50 -3.51 -26.31 0.21
C SER A 50 -4.45 -26.45 1.39
N GLY A 51 -5.40 -27.39 1.27
CA GLY A 51 -6.36 -27.67 2.31
C GLY A 51 -7.37 -26.56 2.57
N MET A 52 -7.49 -25.61 1.65
CA MET A 52 -8.37 -24.45 1.78
C MET A 52 -9.84 -24.86 1.79
N ARG A 53 -10.59 -24.33 2.75
CA ARG A 53 -12.05 -24.50 2.89
C ARG A 53 -12.65 -23.17 3.32
N GLU A 54 -13.92 -22.96 2.98
CA GLU A 54 -14.68 -21.76 3.37
C GLU A 54 -14.01 -20.43 2.91
N VAL A 55 -13.38 -20.49 1.75
CA VAL A 55 -12.76 -19.34 1.10
C VAL A 55 -13.27 -19.22 -0.34
N ASN A 56 -13.38 -18.01 -0.83
CA ASN A 56 -13.87 -17.70 -2.17
C ASN A 56 -12.89 -16.88 -3.00
N GLN A 57 -11.77 -16.47 -2.40
CA GLN A 57 -10.79 -15.60 -3.04
C GLN A 57 -9.37 -15.95 -2.62
N VAL A 58 -8.44 -15.87 -3.57
CA VAL A 58 -7.00 -16.00 -3.34
C VAL A 58 -6.31 -14.73 -3.81
N GLU A 59 -5.37 -14.23 -3.01
CA GLU A 59 -4.71 -12.96 -3.24
C GLU A 59 -3.19 -13.04 -3.04
N ILE A 60 -2.47 -12.10 -3.69
CA ILE A 60 -1.17 -11.62 -3.23
C ILE A 60 -1.44 -10.27 -2.58
N CYS A 61 -1.16 -10.16 -1.29
CA CYS A 61 -1.50 -8.99 -0.51
C CYS A 61 -0.50 -8.75 0.62
N ALA A 62 -0.50 -7.52 1.15
CA ALA A 62 0.10 -7.22 2.42
C ALA A 62 -0.96 -7.32 3.52
N VAL A 63 -0.63 -8.02 4.59
CA VAL A 63 -1.47 -8.14 5.78
C VAL A 63 -0.73 -7.59 7.00
N ASN A 64 -1.48 -7.12 8.00
CA ASN A 64 -0.91 -6.75 9.28
C ASN A 64 -0.70 -7.98 10.20
N ARG A 65 -0.19 -7.76 11.40
CA ARG A 65 0.07 -8.83 12.40
C ARG A 65 -1.17 -9.66 12.78
N LEU A 66 -2.38 -9.11 12.57
CA LEU A 66 -3.65 -9.82 12.78
C LEU A 66 -4.15 -10.55 11.54
N ARG A 67 -3.34 -10.61 10.47
CA ARG A 67 -3.72 -11.13 9.15
C ARG A 67 -4.87 -10.38 8.49
N LYS A 68 -5.11 -9.13 8.90
CA LYS A 68 -6.06 -8.26 8.22
C LYS A 68 -5.45 -7.77 6.92
N ARG A 69 -6.21 -7.89 5.82
CA ARG A 69 -5.85 -7.32 4.52
C ARG A 69 -5.63 -5.81 4.64
N ILE A 70 -4.45 -5.34 4.23
CA ILE A 70 -4.11 -3.92 4.18
C ILE A 70 -4.04 -3.44 2.73
N VAL A 71 -3.32 -4.17 1.87
CA VAL A 71 -3.22 -3.86 0.43
C VAL A 71 -3.35 -5.13 -0.38
N THR A 72 -4.17 -5.12 -1.42
CA THR A 72 -4.26 -6.20 -2.41
C THR A 72 -3.51 -5.80 -3.67
N PHE A 73 -2.57 -6.63 -4.13
CA PHE A 73 -1.83 -6.44 -5.38
C PHE A 73 -2.35 -7.31 -6.51
N TYR A 74 -2.87 -8.48 -6.18
CA TYR A 74 -3.49 -9.41 -7.11
C TYR A 74 -4.59 -10.19 -6.41
N GLN A 75 -5.68 -10.44 -7.11
CA GLN A 75 -6.76 -11.28 -6.60
C GLN A 75 -7.36 -12.13 -7.71
N THR A 76 -7.83 -13.30 -7.34
CA THR A 76 -8.61 -14.18 -8.20
C THR A 76 -9.68 -14.91 -7.38
N ASP A 77 -10.81 -15.17 -8.00
CA ASP A 77 -11.85 -16.00 -7.39
C ASP A 77 -11.34 -17.43 -7.23
N PHE A 78 -11.78 -18.07 -6.16
CA PHE A 78 -11.45 -19.45 -5.86
C PHE A 78 -12.73 -20.26 -5.61
N THR A 79 -12.80 -21.40 -6.28
CA THR A 79 -13.80 -22.42 -6.01
C THR A 79 -13.10 -23.73 -5.72
N LEU A 80 -13.50 -24.39 -4.66
CA LEU A 80 -12.93 -25.68 -4.26
C LEU A 80 -13.08 -26.70 -5.39
N GLN A 81 -11.98 -27.33 -5.76
CA GLN A 81 -11.89 -28.34 -6.81
C GLN A 81 -10.97 -29.48 -6.38
N GLU A 82 -11.06 -30.63 -7.05
CA GLU A 82 -10.24 -31.80 -6.73
C GLU A 82 -8.78 -31.64 -7.17
N ASP A 83 -8.57 -30.92 -8.27
CA ASP A 83 -7.25 -30.71 -8.85
C ASP A 83 -6.61 -29.40 -8.41
N THR A 84 -5.28 -29.30 -8.57
CA THR A 84 -4.53 -28.07 -8.31
C THR A 84 -4.85 -27.01 -9.34
N LEU A 85 -5.38 -25.88 -8.89
CA LEU A 85 -5.49 -24.67 -9.72
C LEU A 85 -4.12 -24.00 -9.85
N PHE A 86 -3.69 -23.75 -11.09
CA PHE A 86 -2.48 -23.01 -11.40
C PHE A 86 -2.86 -21.59 -11.83
N VAL A 87 -2.30 -20.61 -11.14
CA VAL A 87 -2.56 -19.19 -11.40
C VAL A 87 -1.23 -18.46 -11.59
N ASP A 88 -1.10 -17.77 -12.70
CA ASP A 88 0.01 -16.85 -12.96
C ASP A 88 -0.47 -15.41 -12.79
N ALA A 89 0.05 -14.72 -11.78
CA ALA A 89 -0.28 -13.34 -11.49
C ALA A 89 0.58 -12.32 -12.30
N GLY A 90 1.51 -12.82 -13.11
CA GLY A 90 2.39 -11.97 -13.91
C GLY A 90 3.43 -11.22 -13.08
N THR A 91 3.81 -10.02 -13.54
CA THR A 91 4.77 -9.15 -12.85
C THR A 91 4.03 -8.10 -12.05
N LEU A 92 4.32 -8.03 -10.75
CA LEU A 92 3.67 -7.11 -9.80
C LEU A 92 4.72 -6.27 -9.05
N ASP A 93 4.45 -4.99 -8.91
CA ASP A 93 5.09 -4.13 -7.92
C ASP A 93 4.34 -4.25 -6.60
N VAL A 94 4.92 -4.96 -5.64
CA VAL A 94 4.36 -5.20 -4.31
C VAL A 94 5.05 -4.37 -3.24
N SER A 95 5.75 -3.31 -3.62
CA SER A 95 6.39 -2.38 -2.68
C SER A 95 5.37 -1.65 -1.81
N ILE A 96 5.79 -1.22 -0.62
CA ILE A 96 4.95 -0.38 0.25
C ILE A 96 4.58 0.93 -0.43
N SER A 97 5.46 1.52 -1.24
CA SER A 97 5.17 2.73 -2.01
C SER A 97 4.02 2.53 -2.99
N ASN A 98 4.04 1.42 -3.76
CA ASN A 98 2.90 1.07 -4.61
C ASN A 98 1.66 0.73 -3.79
N GLY A 99 1.81 0.11 -2.63
CA GLY A 99 0.71 -0.14 -1.69
C GLY A 99 -0.01 1.14 -1.27
N VAL A 100 0.74 2.19 -0.91
CA VAL A 100 0.19 3.51 -0.60
C VAL A 100 -0.49 4.13 -1.82
N GLN A 101 0.13 4.04 -2.99
CA GLN A 101 -0.46 4.53 -4.23
C GLN A 101 -1.83 3.90 -4.49
N GLN A 102 -1.91 2.58 -4.44
CA GLN A 102 -3.13 1.82 -4.74
C GLN A 102 -4.20 2.00 -3.66
N GLN A 103 -3.81 1.95 -2.39
CA GLN A 103 -4.75 1.87 -1.28
C GLN A 103 -5.17 3.23 -0.72
N VAL A 104 -4.36 4.27 -0.90
CA VAL A 104 -4.63 5.61 -0.36
C VAL A 104 -4.80 6.63 -1.48
N PHE A 105 -3.77 6.88 -2.26
CA PHE A 105 -3.82 7.97 -3.25
C PHE A 105 -4.87 7.72 -4.32
N ASN A 106 -4.90 6.54 -4.94
CA ASN A 106 -5.85 6.21 -6.00
C ASN A 106 -7.30 6.15 -5.51
N THR A 107 -7.53 5.85 -4.24
CA THR A 107 -8.88 5.67 -3.69
C THR A 107 -9.44 6.93 -3.03
N ASP A 108 -8.59 7.72 -2.37
CA ASP A 108 -9.04 8.79 -1.48
C ASP A 108 -8.53 10.19 -1.89
N CYS A 109 -7.52 10.30 -2.76
CA CYS A 109 -6.84 11.57 -3.02
C CYS A 109 -6.96 12.08 -4.46
N ILE A 110 -6.89 11.21 -5.46
CA ILE A 110 -6.84 11.62 -6.87
C ILE A 110 -8.11 12.29 -7.37
N GLY A 111 -9.22 12.17 -6.67
CA GLY A 111 -10.45 12.90 -7.02
C GLY A 111 -10.25 14.42 -7.08
N CYS A 112 -9.39 14.95 -6.20
CA CYS A 112 -9.00 16.37 -6.19
C CYS A 112 -7.56 16.59 -6.70
N HIS A 113 -6.68 15.60 -6.55
CA HIS A 113 -5.25 15.69 -6.84
C HIS A 113 -4.81 14.81 -8.02
N GLY A 114 -5.68 14.56 -8.99
CA GLY A 114 -5.40 13.62 -10.07
C GLY A 114 -5.82 14.04 -11.47
N ALA A 115 -6.41 15.22 -11.67
CA ALA A 115 -6.80 15.67 -13.00
C ALA A 115 -5.57 15.86 -13.91
N SER A 116 -5.70 15.53 -15.19
CA SER A 116 -4.58 15.59 -16.14
C SER A 116 -4.09 17.03 -16.41
N THR A 117 -4.97 18.02 -16.26
CA THR A 117 -4.69 19.42 -16.53
C THR A 117 -4.75 20.32 -15.31
N PHE A 118 -5.39 19.86 -14.24
CA PHE A 118 -5.57 20.62 -13.01
C PHE A 118 -5.65 19.67 -11.81
N ALA A 119 -4.86 19.96 -10.79
CA ALA A 119 -4.96 19.33 -9.49
C ALA A 119 -5.00 20.39 -8.40
N ALA A 120 -5.78 20.17 -7.35
CA ALA A 120 -5.85 21.05 -6.21
C ALA A 120 -4.44 21.32 -5.65
N ALA A 121 -4.14 22.59 -5.35
CA ALA A 121 -2.81 23.05 -4.92
C ALA A 121 -1.66 22.68 -5.89
N ASN A 122 -1.96 22.40 -7.16
CA ASN A 122 -0.99 21.92 -8.16
C ASN A 122 -0.23 20.66 -7.69
N LEU A 123 -0.87 19.83 -6.87
CA LEU A 123 -0.32 18.60 -6.31
C LEU A 123 -0.94 17.38 -7.03
N PHE A 124 -0.12 16.67 -7.79
CA PHE A 124 -0.53 15.49 -8.56
C PHE A 124 -0.13 14.22 -7.83
N LEU A 125 -1.13 13.46 -7.37
CA LEU A 125 -0.96 12.22 -6.61
C LEU A 125 -1.27 10.95 -7.43
N THR A 126 -1.26 11.05 -8.74
CA THR A 126 -1.43 9.92 -9.65
C THR A 126 -0.18 9.05 -9.71
N GLU A 127 -0.35 7.81 -10.19
CA GLU A 127 0.75 6.88 -10.39
C GLU A 127 1.91 7.49 -11.17
N GLY A 128 3.11 7.21 -10.71
CA GLY A 128 4.36 7.74 -11.30
C GLY A 128 4.65 9.21 -11.02
N LYS A 129 3.75 9.93 -10.33
CA LYS A 129 3.93 11.36 -9.99
C LYS A 129 3.94 11.63 -8.49
N SER A 130 3.20 10.86 -7.70
CA SER A 130 2.96 11.15 -6.28
C SER A 130 4.24 11.21 -5.45
N GLU A 131 5.14 10.27 -5.61
CA GLU A 131 6.39 10.22 -4.84
C GLU A 131 7.27 11.45 -5.12
N ALA A 132 7.48 11.78 -6.39
CA ALA A 132 8.25 12.98 -6.77
C ALA A 132 7.57 14.29 -6.36
N ALA A 133 6.24 14.29 -6.25
CA ALA A 133 5.48 15.47 -5.82
C ALA A 133 5.49 15.67 -4.29
N LEU A 134 5.78 14.62 -3.52
CA LEU A 134 5.68 14.65 -2.06
C LEU A 134 7.04 14.56 -1.34
N VAL A 135 7.86 13.57 -1.73
CA VAL A 135 9.05 13.21 -0.95
C VAL A 135 10.15 14.25 -1.09
N GLY A 136 10.56 14.83 0.03
CA GLY A 136 11.59 15.87 0.06
C GLY A 136 11.15 17.23 -0.51
N VAL A 137 9.88 17.41 -0.84
CA VAL A 137 9.34 18.65 -1.42
C VAL A 137 8.91 19.60 -0.30
N PRO A 138 9.41 20.86 -0.28
CA PRO A 138 8.99 21.84 0.72
C PRO A 138 7.51 22.19 0.60
N SER A 139 6.81 22.21 1.72
CA SER A 139 5.44 22.71 1.77
C SER A 139 5.41 24.24 1.71
N THR A 140 4.58 24.80 0.83
CA THR A 140 4.31 26.24 0.77
C THR A 140 3.24 26.68 1.78
N ARG A 141 2.65 25.74 2.51
CA ARG A 141 1.54 25.97 3.46
C ARG A 141 1.91 25.68 4.91
N SER A 142 3.02 25.01 5.17
CA SER A 142 3.48 24.74 6.53
C SER A 142 4.09 26.01 7.14
N GLU A 143 3.52 26.48 8.23
CA GLU A 143 4.09 27.59 9.01
C GLU A 143 5.44 27.22 9.65
N ALA A 144 5.60 25.92 9.98
CA ALA A 144 6.85 25.39 10.55
C ALA A 144 7.92 25.10 9.48
N GLY A 145 7.61 25.29 8.18
CA GLY A 145 8.55 25.02 7.08
C GLY A 145 8.80 23.54 6.84
N LYS A 146 7.86 22.67 7.18
CA LYS A 146 7.97 21.22 6.98
C LYS A 146 8.02 20.86 5.49
N LEU A 147 8.61 19.71 5.18
CA LEU A 147 8.46 19.06 3.88
C LEU A 147 7.05 18.44 3.76
N LEU A 148 6.56 18.27 2.55
CA LEU A 148 5.30 17.53 2.33
C LEU A 148 5.42 16.12 2.87
N VAL A 149 6.48 15.40 2.52
CA VAL A 149 6.90 14.15 3.14
C VAL A 149 8.37 14.26 3.49
N ALA A 150 8.69 14.22 4.75
CA ALA A 150 10.06 14.17 5.28
C ALA A 150 10.51 12.72 5.37
N PRO A 151 11.50 12.26 4.56
CA PRO A 151 11.95 10.87 4.59
C PRO A 151 12.32 10.40 6.00
N GLY A 152 11.74 9.28 6.41
CA GLY A 152 11.99 8.67 7.72
C GLY A 152 11.30 9.35 8.92
N SER A 153 10.53 10.43 8.70
CA SER A 153 9.99 11.26 9.80
C SER A 153 8.52 11.64 9.56
N PRO A 154 7.56 10.80 9.94
CA PRO A 154 6.14 11.12 9.83
C PRO A 154 5.75 12.42 10.54
N ASP A 155 6.27 12.65 11.76
CA ASP A 155 5.99 13.84 12.57
C ASP A 155 6.47 15.15 11.94
N GLU A 156 7.50 15.08 11.10
CA GLU A 156 8.03 16.21 10.33
C GLU A 156 7.44 16.31 8.92
N SER A 157 6.47 15.48 8.60
CA SER A 157 5.79 15.45 7.31
C SER A 157 4.48 16.23 7.36
N PHE A 158 4.39 17.30 6.56
CA PHE A 158 3.19 18.15 6.52
C PHE A 158 1.95 17.40 6.01
N LEU A 159 2.14 16.36 5.20
CA LEU A 159 1.05 15.46 4.78
C LEU A 159 0.31 14.88 5.98
N MET A 160 1.03 14.47 7.04
CA MET A 160 0.41 13.94 8.25
C MET A 160 -0.32 15.03 9.04
N ASP A 161 0.23 16.24 9.11
CA ASP A 161 -0.46 17.38 9.73
C ASP A 161 -1.80 17.65 9.03
N VAL A 162 -1.81 17.68 7.69
CA VAL A 162 -3.02 17.92 6.87
C VAL A 162 -4.10 16.87 7.12
N LEU A 163 -3.71 15.62 7.33
CA LEU A 163 -4.63 14.50 7.53
C LEU A 163 -5.10 14.33 8.98
N THR A 164 -4.47 15.02 9.94
CA THR A 164 -4.76 14.84 11.37
C THR A 164 -5.16 16.13 12.09
N HIS A 165 -4.94 17.30 11.47
CA HIS A 165 -5.26 18.61 12.06
C HIS A 165 -6.13 19.43 11.09
N PRO A 166 -7.39 19.72 11.43
CA PRO A 166 -8.33 20.39 10.52
C PRO A 166 -7.91 21.81 10.14
N GLU A 167 -7.09 22.46 10.98
CA GLU A 167 -6.59 23.82 10.77
C GLU A 167 -5.30 23.89 9.93
N ALA A 168 -4.68 22.75 9.60
CA ALA A 168 -3.40 22.72 8.88
C ALA A 168 -3.46 23.39 7.51
N VAL A 169 -4.60 23.25 6.82
CA VAL A 169 -4.88 23.91 5.53
C VAL A 169 -6.33 24.40 5.49
N ARG A 170 -6.63 25.31 4.55
CA ARG A 170 -7.97 25.91 4.43
C ARG A 170 -9.09 24.88 4.20
N HIS A 171 -8.83 23.84 3.44
CA HIS A 171 -9.76 22.74 3.20
C HIS A 171 -9.44 21.60 4.16
N ASP A 172 -10.35 21.28 5.06
CA ASP A 172 -10.17 20.18 6.02
C ASP A 172 -10.08 18.84 5.30
N HIS A 173 -9.03 18.07 5.60
CA HIS A 173 -8.76 16.74 5.04
C HIS A 173 -8.90 15.64 6.08
N VAL A 174 -9.15 15.97 7.36
CA VAL A 174 -9.18 14.99 8.45
C VAL A 174 -10.23 13.91 8.20
N ASP A 175 -11.41 14.29 7.73
CA ASP A 175 -12.52 13.36 7.47
C ASP A 175 -12.23 12.33 6.36
N ILE A 176 -11.22 12.57 5.52
CA ILE A 176 -10.87 11.66 4.42
C ILE A 176 -10.41 10.30 4.94
N LEU A 177 -9.57 10.29 5.99
CA LEU A 177 -8.99 9.06 6.53
C LEU A 177 -9.30 8.82 8.02
N SER A 178 -10.01 9.70 8.73
CA SER A 178 -10.31 9.55 10.16
C SER A 178 -11.04 8.24 10.51
N ALA A 179 -11.92 7.76 9.63
CA ALA A 179 -12.61 6.48 9.78
C ALA A 179 -11.83 5.29 9.17
N LYS A 180 -10.61 5.51 8.72
CA LYS A 180 -9.76 4.54 8.02
C LYS A 180 -8.37 4.47 8.67
N PRO A 181 -8.26 4.07 9.94
CA PRO A 181 -7.01 4.13 10.71
C PRO A 181 -5.89 3.27 10.09
N ASP A 182 -6.23 2.16 9.44
CA ASP A 182 -5.23 1.32 8.77
C ASP A 182 -4.53 2.06 7.61
N LYS A 183 -5.21 2.98 6.94
CA LYS A 183 -4.63 3.80 5.87
C LYS A 183 -3.71 4.88 6.39
N LEU A 184 -4.07 5.51 7.52
CA LEU A 184 -3.18 6.46 8.20
C LEU A 184 -1.90 5.76 8.68
N THR A 185 -2.04 4.61 9.31
CA THR A 185 -0.89 3.80 9.76
C THR A 185 -0.02 3.38 8.57
N LEU A 186 -0.61 2.97 7.46
CA LEU A 186 0.13 2.62 6.25
C LEU A 186 0.94 3.81 5.71
N LEU A 187 0.37 5.02 5.72
CA LEU A 187 1.09 6.24 5.32
C LEU A 187 2.26 6.55 6.24
N GLU A 188 2.06 6.49 7.55
CA GLU A 188 3.12 6.69 8.55
C GLU A 188 4.26 5.70 8.33
N ASP A 189 3.95 4.41 8.21
CA ASP A 189 4.92 3.35 8.01
C ASP A 189 5.66 3.47 6.67
N TRP A 190 4.97 3.91 5.62
CA TRP A 190 5.61 4.23 4.34
C TRP A 190 6.62 5.36 4.50
N ILE A 191 6.24 6.49 5.11
CA ILE A 191 7.13 7.64 5.33
C ILE A 191 8.34 7.21 6.15
N GLU A 192 8.13 6.46 7.23
CA GLU A 192 9.19 5.97 8.10
C GLU A 192 10.17 5.03 7.36
N SER A 193 9.66 4.25 6.40
CA SER A 193 10.46 3.33 5.59
C SER A 193 11.34 4.03 4.54
N ILE A 194 11.07 5.29 4.19
CA ILE A 194 11.86 6.03 3.20
C ILE A 194 13.24 6.33 3.76
N LYS A 195 14.28 5.75 3.13
CA LYS A 195 15.66 5.96 3.54
C LYS A 195 16.12 7.37 3.22
N THR A 196 16.69 8.05 4.20
CA THR A 196 17.44 9.28 3.99
C THR A 196 18.75 8.93 3.26
N ASN A 197 18.91 9.42 2.05
CA ASN A 197 20.22 9.39 1.40
C ASN A 197 21.11 10.41 2.15
N LEU A 198 21.90 9.90 3.11
CA LEU A 198 23.00 10.63 3.74
C LEU A 198 24.21 10.61 2.81
#